data_7dfaf89b3857c76df37d6a5b80452323
#
_entry.id   7dfaf89b3857c76df37d6a5b80452323
#
_cell.length_a   1.000
_cell.length_b   1.000
_cell.length_c   1.000
_cell.angle_alpha   90.00
_cell.angle_beta   90.00
_cell.angle_gamma   90.00
#
_symmetry.space_group_name_H-M   'P 1'
#
loop_
_entity.id
_entity.type
_entity.pdbx_description
1 polymer ?
#
loop_
_entity_poly.entity_id
_entity_poly.type
_entity_poly.pdbx_seq_one_letter_code
_entity_poly.pdbx_strand_id
1 'polypeptide(L)'
;VSNPPFEPQTSQNEWDEMKAIADLNPDRFPFGIPNLIKDKRVGTKTYIYLTFLQHIVWSLSDIGRAAIVLPTGFITASTGIGFKIRKYLIEKQWIKGVVSMPSNIFATTGTNVSVLFIDKSNIGGKVVLFDASKMGEERNDGEKKRRYLSKSDEQVIIDSFNSKNSMEDCSVVLNFDQIKEKNYSLSAGQYFDIKIEYFELTPDEFETKMNSFKTNLSSLFNESKTLEDDINSQLEELKYGD
;
A
#
# COMPACT_ATOMS: atom_id res chain seq x y z
N VAL A 1 -16.97 0.07 9.94
CA VAL A 1 -15.52 -0.22 9.93
C VAL A 1 -15.31 -1.68 9.59
N SER A 2 -14.36 -1.98 8.68
CA SER A 2 -14.08 -3.34 8.24
C SER A 2 -12.57 -3.57 8.07
N ASN A 3 -12.13 -4.77 8.44
CA ASN A 3 -10.81 -5.28 8.16
C ASN A 3 -10.97 -6.67 7.52
N PRO A 4 -11.25 -6.73 6.22
CA PRO A 4 -11.49 -7.99 5.53
C PRO A 4 -10.20 -8.81 5.39
N PRO A 5 -10.28 -10.13 5.25
CA PRO A 5 -9.13 -10.95 4.86
C PRO A 5 -8.63 -10.51 3.48
N PHE A 6 -7.29 -10.46 3.29
CA PHE A 6 -6.74 -9.93 2.03
C PHE A 6 -6.64 -11.00 0.94
N GLU A 7 -5.93 -12.07 1.23
CA GLU A 7 -5.53 -13.10 0.26
C GLU A 7 -5.66 -14.52 0.87
N PRO A 8 -6.87 -14.96 1.26
CA PRO A 8 -7.04 -16.30 1.78
C PRO A 8 -6.75 -17.35 0.70
N GLN A 9 -6.31 -18.52 1.14
CA GLN A 9 -6.33 -19.70 0.29
C GLN A 9 -7.77 -19.94 -0.18
N THR A 10 -7.92 -20.23 -1.46
CA THR A 10 -9.23 -20.39 -2.08
C THR A 10 -9.12 -21.52 -3.11
N SER A 11 -9.90 -22.57 -2.93
CA SER A 11 -10.00 -23.65 -3.91
C SER A 11 -10.78 -23.21 -5.16
N GLN A 12 -10.68 -23.98 -6.24
CA GLN A 12 -11.46 -23.70 -7.45
C GLN A 12 -12.96 -23.78 -7.17
N ASN A 13 -13.42 -24.77 -6.39
CA ASN A 13 -14.84 -24.91 -6.07
C ASN A 13 -15.39 -23.73 -5.27
N GLU A 14 -14.67 -23.27 -4.26
CA GLU A 14 -15.06 -22.08 -3.48
C GLU A 14 -15.11 -20.84 -4.36
N TRP A 15 -14.18 -20.70 -5.30
CA TRP A 15 -14.18 -19.58 -6.23
C TRP A 15 -15.36 -19.64 -7.20
N ASP A 16 -15.70 -20.83 -7.72
CA ASP A 16 -16.83 -21.04 -8.62
C ASP A 16 -18.15 -20.71 -7.92
N GLU A 17 -18.31 -21.11 -6.65
CA GLU A 17 -19.47 -20.76 -5.83
C GLU A 17 -19.58 -19.23 -5.59
N MET A 18 -18.47 -18.58 -5.22
CA MET A 18 -18.44 -17.11 -5.06
C MET A 18 -18.79 -16.41 -6.36
N LYS A 19 -18.27 -16.92 -7.49
CA LYS A 19 -18.56 -16.37 -8.81
C LYS A 19 -20.05 -16.49 -9.16
N ALA A 20 -20.63 -17.64 -8.94
CA ALA A 20 -22.06 -17.87 -9.19
C ALA A 20 -22.94 -16.90 -8.36
N ILE A 21 -22.59 -16.68 -7.08
CA ILE A 21 -23.28 -15.71 -6.22
C ILE A 21 -23.11 -14.28 -6.75
N ALA A 22 -21.91 -13.92 -7.19
CA ALA A 22 -21.65 -12.57 -7.71
C ALA A 22 -22.39 -12.31 -9.03
N ASP A 23 -22.43 -13.30 -9.93
CA ASP A 23 -23.12 -13.22 -11.21
C ASP A 23 -24.66 -13.06 -11.04
N LEU A 24 -25.23 -13.63 -9.97
CA LEU A 24 -26.63 -13.45 -9.57
C LEU A 24 -26.92 -12.09 -8.88
N ASN A 25 -25.89 -11.36 -8.46
CA ASN A 25 -26.00 -10.10 -7.74
C ASN A 25 -25.15 -8.98 -8.37
N PRO A 26 -25.40 -8.62 -9.64
CA PRO A 26 -24.57 -7.66 -10.38
C PRO A 26 -24.57 -6.24 -9.75
N ASP A 27 -25.64 -5.84 -9.10
CA ASP A 27 -25.71 -4.53 -8.40
C ASP A 27 -24.78 -4.49 -7.19
N ARG A 28 -24.60 -5.63 -6.51
CA ARG A 28 -23.74 -5.77 -5.35
C ARG A 28 -22.27 -5.95 -5.75
N PHE A 29 -22.01 -6.60 -6.90
CA PHE A 29 -20.68 -6.91 -7.40
C PHE A 29 -20.50 -6.45 -8.86
N PRO A 30 -20.61 -5.13 -9.12
CA PRO A 30 -20.63 -4.60 -10.49
C PRO A 30 -19.33 -4.82 -11.27
N PHE A 31 -18.24 -5.15 -10.58
CA PHE A 31 -16.95 -5.45 -11.20
C PHE A 31 -16.61 -6.96 -11.16
N GLY A 32 -17.55 -7.80 -10.71
CA GLY A 32 -17.36 -9.22 -10.50
C GLY A 32 -16.44 -9.52 -9.33
N ILE A 33 -15.88 -10.73 -9.29
CA ILE A 33 -14.94 -11.17 -8.27
C ILE A 33 -13.52 -11.32 -8.84
N PRO A 34 -12.46 -11.14 -8.00
CA PRO A 34 -11.09 -11.31 -8.44
C PRO A 34 -10.81 -12.76 -8.88
N ASN A 35 -9.97 -12.93 -9.90
CA ASN A 35 -9.54 -14.23 -10.36
C ASN A 35 -8.70 -14.96 -9.31
N LEU A 36 -8.65 -16.29 -9.42
CA LEU A 36 -7.69 -17.09 -8.69
C LEU A 36 -6.27 -16.82 -9.16
N ILE A 37 -5.35 -16.73 -8.21
CA ILE A 37 -3.92 -16.55 -8.45
C ILE A 37 -3.20 -17.78 -7.94
N LYS A 38 -2.35 -18.39 -8.77
CA LYS A 38 -1.48 -19.49 -8.37
C LYS A 38 -0.28 -18.92 -7.62
N ASP A 39 -0.12 -19.31 -6.36
CA ASP A 39 1.04 -19.00 -5.55
C ASP A 39 1.82 -20.31 -5.29
N LYS A 40 3.14 -20.27 -5.51
CA LYS A 40 3.99 -21.48 -5.39
C LYS A 40 4.09 -22.01 -3.95
N ARG A 41 3.84 -21.16 -2.94
CA ARG A 41 4.01 -21.50 -1.51
C ARG A 41 2.70 -21.97 -0.87
N VAL A 42 1.58 -21.31 -1.22
CA VAL A 42 0.29 -21.51 -0.53
C VAL A 42 -0.80 -22.07 -1.45
N GLY A 43 -0.51 -22.39 -2.70
CA GLY A 43 -1.50 -22.90 -3.65
C GLY A 43 -2.28 -21.78 -4.34
N THR A 44 -3.59 -21.95 -4.49
CA THR A 44 -4.44 -20.93 -5.08
C THR A 44 -5.00 -19.96 -4.03
N LYS A 45 -5.04 -18.68 -4.35
CA LYS A 45 -5.57 -17.60 -3.51
C LYS A 45 -6.34 -16.59 -4.36
N THR A 46 -7.14 -15.74 -3.72
CA THR A 46 -7.83 -14.63 -4.38
C THR A 46 -7.78 -13.36 -3.52
N TYR A 47 -7.83 -12.19 -4.15
CA TYR A 47 -7.91 -10.90 -3.48
C TYR A 47 -9.33 -10.61 -2.99
N ILE A 48 -9.83 -11.44 -2.06
CA ILE A 48 -11.22 -11.42 -1.61
C ILE A 48 -11.64 -10.06 -1.00
N TYR A 49 -10.71 -9.28 -0.48
CA TYR A 49 -10.99 -7.93 0.04
C TYR A 49 -11.68 -7.03 -0.99
N LEU A 50 -11.46 -7.24 -2.30
CA LEU A 50 -12.12 -6.49 -3.37
C LEU A 50 -13.62 -6.82 -3.47
N THR A 51 -13.99 -8.04 -3.14
CA THR A 51 -15.40 -8.47 -3.05
C THR A 51 -16.06 -7.84 -1.82
N PHE A 52 -15.37 -7.85 -0.67
CA PHE A 52 -15.84 -7.17 0.53
C PHE A 52 -16.02 -5.66 0.32
N LEU A 53 -15.07 -5.01 -0.36
CA LEU A 53 -15.16 -3.59 -0.66
C LEU A 53 -16.41 -3.25 -1.49
N GLN A 54 -16.70 -4.02 -2.53
CA GLN A 54 -17.91 -3.84 -3.34
C GLN A 54 -19.18 -4.01 -2.49
N HIS A 55 -19.23 -5.07 -1.67
CA HIS A 55 -20.36 -5.31 -0.78
C HIS A 55 -20.56 -4.17 0.22
N ILE A 56 -19.51 -3.65 0.83
CA ILE A 56 -19.59 -2.53 1.76
C ILE A 56 -20.16 -1.30 1.05
N VAL A 57 -19.64 -0.95 -0.13
CA VAL A 57 -20.12 0.20 -0.92
C VAL A 57 -21.60 0.04 -1.28
N TRP A 58 -22.02 -1.15 -1.67
CA TRP A 58 -23.42 -1.46 -1.97
C TRP A 58 -24.31 -1.32 -0.73
N SER A 59 -23.83 -1.76 0.45
CA SER A 59 -24.59 -1.74 1.71
C SER A 59 -24.76 -0.33 2.31
N LEU A 60 -23.97 0.65 1.88
CA LEU A 60 -24.05 2.01 2.39
C LEU A 60 -25.31 2.72 1.87
N SER A 61 -26.03 3.42 2.74
CA SER A 61 -27.03 4.40 2.35
C SER A 61 -26.44 5.56 1.55
N ASP A 62 -27.28 6.44 1.02
CA ASP A 62 -26.86 7.59 0.19
C ASP A 62 -25.97 8.61 0.93
N ILE A 63 -26.02 8.63 2.26
CA ILE A 63 -25.15 9.42 3.13
C ILE A 63 -24.23 8.54 3.99
N GLY A 64 -24.11 7.27 3.61
CA GLY A 64 -23.36 6.27 4.36
C GLY A 64 -21.86 6.51 4.33
N ARG A 65 -21.18 6.09 5.41
CA ARG A 65 -19.74 6.19 5.60
C ARG A 65 -19.14 4.85 5.93
N ALA A 66 -17.91 4.62 5.48
CA ALA A 66 -17.15 3.44 5.83
C ALA A 66 -15.67 3.76 6.02
N ALA A 67 -15.00 2.96 6.85
CA ALA A 67 -13.55 2.88 6.94
C ALA A 67 -13.14 1.41 6.73
N ILE A 68 -12.23 1.18 5.78
CA ILE A 68 -11.85 -0.16 5.34
C ILE A 68 -10.35 -0.26 5.31
N VAL A 69 -9.81 -1.31 5.95
CA VAL A 69 -8.38 -1.64 5.88
C VAL A 69 -8.14 -2.46 4.61
N LEU A 70 -7.20 -2.02 3.80
CA LEU A 70 -6.87 -2.62 2.50
C LEU A 70 -5.36 -2.75 2.34
N PRO A 71 -4.85 -3.72 1.56
CA PRO A 71 -3.44 -3.73 1.15
C PRO A 71 -3.07 -2.43 0.43
N THR A 72 -1.90 -1.87 0.72
CA THR A 72 -1.44 -0.61 0.08
C THR A 72 -1.37 -0.71 -1.45
N GLY A 73 -1.18 -1.92 -2.02
CA GLY A 73 -1.26 -2.13 -3.46
C GLY A 73 -2.60 -1.72 -4.10
N PHE A 74 -3.69 -1.66 -3.34
CA PHE A 74 -4.98 -1.18 -3.84
C PHE A 74 -4.93 0.31 -4.24
N ILE A 75 -4.23 1.16 -3.48
CA ILE A 75 -4.24 2.61 -3.70
C ILE A 75 -3.45 3.04 -4.95
N THR A 76 -2.60 2.16 -5.49
CA THR A 76 -1.74 2.43 -6.65
C THR A 76 -1.97 1.48 -7.84
N ALA A 77 -2.84 0.47 -7.71
CA ALA A 77 -3.12 -0.47 -8.80
C ALA A 77 -3.47 0.27 -10.10
N SER A 78 -2.83 -0.09 -11.20
CA SER A 78 -3.05 0.54 -12.52
C SER A 78 -3.99 -0.27 -13.43
N THR A 79 -4.31 -1.50 -13.05
CA THR A 79 -5.14 -2.43 -13.83
C THR A 79 -6.02 -3.31 -12.93
N GLY A 80 -6.87 -4.11 -13.54
CA GLY A 80 -7.69 -5.11 -12.84
C GLY A 80 -8.88 -4.54 -12.08
N ILE A 81 -9.51 -5.40 -11.28
CA ILE A 81 -10.73 -5.06 -10.53
C ILE A 81 -10.46 -3.96 -9.49
N GLY A 82 -9.33 -4.00 -8.80
CA GLY A 82 -8.96 -2.98 -7.82
C GLY A 82 -8.91 -1.57 -8.42
N PHE A 83 -8.33 -1.43 -9.61
CA PHE A 83 -8.32 -0.17 -10.36
C PHE A 83 -9.75 0.27 -10.74
N LYS A 84 -10.57 -0.65 -11.26
CA LYS A 84 -11.95 -0.34 -11.66
C LYS A 84 -12.79 0.16 -10.50
N ILE A 85 -12.70 -0.49 -9.33
CA ILE A 85 -13.40 -0.08 -8.11
C ILE A 85 -12.93 1.30 -7.67
N ARG A 86 -11.61 1.52 -7.60
CA ARG A 86 -11.03 2.80 -7.19
C ARG A 86 -11.45 3.94 -8.12
N LYS A 87 -11.35 3.71 -9.43
CA LYS A 87 -11.83 4.65 -10.45
C LYS A 87 -13.30 5.00 -10.24
N TYR A 88 -14.15 4.00 -10.07
CA TYR A 88 -15.58 4.19 -9.81
C TYR A 88 -15.85 5.05 -8.57
N LEU A 89 -15.17 4.76 -7.45
CA LEU A 89 -15.32 5.53 -6.20
C LEU A 89 -14.89 6.99 -6.37
N ILE A 90 -13.83 7.24 -7.14
CA ILE A 90 -13.33 8.60 -7.43
C ILE A 90 -14.29 9.33 -8.36
N GLU A 91 -14.80 8.68 -9.42
CA GLU A 91 -15.78 9.26 -10.34
C GLU A 91 -17.11 9.58 -9.65
N LYS A 92 -17.54 8.75 -8.70
CA LYS A 92 -18.70 9.02 -7.83
C LYS A 92 -18.41 10.05 -6.74
N GLN A 93 -17.17 10.47 -6.56
CA GLN A 93 -16.72 11.40 -5.52
C GLN A 93 -17.03 10.93 -4.10
N TRP A 94 -16.94 9.62 -3.86
CA TRP A 94 -17.28 9.00 -2.57
C TRP A 94 -16.08 8.79 -1.64
N ILE A 95 -14.86 9.12 -2.08
CA ILE A 95 -13.67 9.00 -1.26
C ILE A 95 -13.51 10.23 -0.39
N LYS A 96 -13.42 10.03 0.92
CA LYS A 96 -13.09 11.06 1.91
C LYS A 96 -11.58 11.22 2.08
N GLY A 97 -10.87 10.12 2.02
CA GLY A 97 -9.41 10.10 2.11
C GLY A 97 -8.83 8.73 2.30
N VAL A 98 -7.51 8.69 2.39
CA VAL A 98 -6.71 7.48 2.63
C VAL A 98 -5.61 7.81 3.64
N VAL A 99 -5.35 6.87 4.56
CA VAL A 99 -4.16 6.87 5.42
C VAL A 99 -3.32 5.66 5.06
N SER A 100 -2.12 5.89 4.54
CA SER A 100 -1.10 4.84 4.38
C SER A 100 -0.46 4.58 5.73
N MET A 101 -0.62 3.36 6.24
CA MET A 101 -0.17 3.00 7.59
C MET A 101 1.31 2.62 7.61
N PRO A 102 1.98 2.72 8.75
CA PRO A 102 3.34 2.21 8.92
C PRO A 102 3.44 0.71 8.64
N SER A 103 4.62 0.25 8.23
CA SER A 103 4.93 -1.18 8.17
C SER A 103 4.84 -1.82 9.57
N ASN A 104 4.59 -3.12 9.61
CA ASN A 104 4.51 -3.90 10.87
C ASN A 104 3.44 -3.41 11.87
N ILE A 105 2.40 -2.72 11.41
CA ILE A 105 1.29 -2.33 12.30
C ILE A 105 0.44 -3.55 12.71
N PHE A 106 0.39 -4.58 11.86
CA PHE A 106 -0.20 -5.87 12.19
C PHE A 106 0.89 -6.92 12.44
N ALA A 107 0.86 -7.58 13.58
CA ALA A 107 1.86 -8.57 14.00
C ALA A 107 1.92 -9.81 13.09
N THR A 108 0.85 -10.12 12.35
CA THR A 108 0.71 -11.37 11.60
C THR A 108 0.98 -11.25 10.11
N THR A 109 1.06 -10.06 9.55
CA THR A 109 1.25 -9.85 8.11
C THR A 109 2.35 -8.83 7.85
N GLY A 110 3.34 -9.19 7.02
CA GLY A 110 4.32 -8.23 6.47
C GLY A 110 3.76 -7.32 5.38
N THR A 111 2.44 -7.37 5.13
CA THR A 111 1.79 -6.58 4.10
C THR A 111 1.54 -5.16 4.61
N ASN A 112 2.04 -4.17 3.90
CA ASN A 112 1.70 -2.77 4.17
C ASN A 112 0.23 -2.53 3.87
N VAL A 113 -0.43 -1.81 4.76
CA VAL A 113 -1.86 -1.54 4.69
C VAL A 113 -2.16 -0.05 4.61
N SER A 114 -3.33 0.25 4.07
CA SER A 114 -3.90 1.59 4.04
C SER A 114 -5.34 1.53 4.53
N VAL A 115 -5.79 2.59 5.17
CA VAL A 115 -7.20 2.74 5.57
C VAL A 115 -7.88 3.67 4.57
N LEU A 116 -8.87 3.13 3.85
CA LEU A 116 -9.69 3.88 2.92
C LEU A 116 -10.95 4.39 3.65
N PHE A 117 -11.20 5.68 3.59
CA PHE A 117 -12.40 6.32 4.11
C PHE A 117 -13.35 6.67 2.97
N ILE A 118 -14.55 6.11 3.02
CA ILE A 118 -15.64 6.37 2.09
C ILE A 118 -16.70 7.22 2.77
N ASP A 119 -17.20 8.21 2.06
CA ASP A 119 -18.32 9.06 2.48
C ASP A 119 -19.13 9.40 1.21
N LYS A 120 -20.31 8.79 1.06
CA LYS A 120 -21.15 9.01 -0.12
C LYS A 120 -21.67 10.45 -0.21
N SER A 121 -21.61 11.22 0.87
CA SER A 121 -21.98 12.65 0.90
C SER A 121 -20.82 13.59 0.53
N ASN A 122 -19.63 13.10 0.18
CA ASN A 122 -18.46 13.94 -0.12
C ASN A 122 -18.48 14.53 -1.56
N ILE A 123 -19.64 14.65 -2.17
CA ILE A 123 -19.79 15.20 -3.54
C ILE A 123 -19.26 16.65 -3.59
N GLY A 124 -18.35 16.94 -4.54
CA GLY A 124 -17.66 18.24 -4.63
C GLY A 124 -16.67 18.53 -3.49
N GLY A 125 -16.49 17.57 -2.58
CA GLY A 125 -15.61 17.71 -1.43
C GLY A 125 -14.13 17.55 -1.76
N LYS A 126 -13.30 17.62 -0.73
CA LYS A 126 -11.86 17.38 -0.80
C LYS A 126 -11.54 15.97 -0.33
N VAL A 127 -10.43 15.45 -0.83
CA VAL A 127 -9.86 14.15 -0.46
C VAL A 127 -8.55 14.37 0.26
N VAL A 128 -8.40 13.81 1.46
CA VAL A 128 -7.17 13.87 2.25
C VAL A 128 -6.39 12.58 2.01
N LEU A 129 -5.18 12.70 1.49
CA LEU A 129 -4.24 11.58 1.40
C LEU A 129 -3.14 11.80 2.43
N PHE A 130 -3.01 10.88 3.37
CA PHE A 130 -2.08 10.97 4.49
C PHE A 130 -1.08 9.81 4.44
N ASP A 131 0.20 10.11 4.50
CA ASP A 131 1.28 9.13 4.61
C ASP A 131 1.78 9.05 6.05
N ALA A 132 1.31 8.05 6.78
CA ALA A 132 1.77 7.75 8.14
C ALA A 132 2.90 6.70 8.16
N SER A 133 3.50 6.36 7.02
CA SER A 133 4.49 5.27 6.91
C SER A 133 5.71 5.46 7.82
N LYS A 134 6.05 6.71 8.16
CA LYS A 134 7.17 7.06 9.05
C LYS A 134 6.75 7.28 10.50
N MET A 135 5.46 7.25 10.82
CA MET A 135 4.92 7.49 12.16
C MET A 135 5.00 6.25 13.05
N GLY A 136 4.86 6.47 14.36
CA GLY A 136 4.82 5.42 15.36
C GLY A 136 6.19 4.90 15.79
N GLU A 137 6.19 4.17 16.89
CA GLU A 137 7.36 3.58 17.53
C GLU A 137 7.37 2.07 17.35
N GLU A 138 8.55 1.49 17.06
CA GLU A 138 8.73 0.05 17.09
C GLU A 138 8.88 -0.45 18.53
N ARG A 139 8.11 -1.48 18.87
CA ARG A 139 8.19 -2.20 20.14
C ARG A 139 8.27 -3.69 19.87
N ASN A 140 8.97 -4.41 20.74
CA ASN A 140 8.99 -5.87 20.69
C ASN A 140 7.66 -6.41 21.21
N ASP A 141 7.00 -7.23 20.41
CA ASP A 141 5.79 -7.98 20.73
C ASP A 141 6.14 -9.48 20.66
N GLY A 142 6.68 -10.02 21.72
CA GLY A 142 7.32 -11.35 21.74
C GLY A 142 8.58 -11.37 20.86
N GLU A 143 8.66 -12.33 19.94
CA GLU A 143 9.78 -12.47 18.98
C GLU A 143 9.70 -11.56 17.77
N LYS A 144 8.61 -10.79 17.61
CA LYS A 144 8.37 -9.92 16.46
C LYS A 144 8.40 -8.46 16.85
N LYS A 145 8.88 -7.64 15.92
CA LYS A 145 8.77 -6.19 16.03
C LYS A 145 7.42 -5.74 15.51
N ARG A 146 6.75 -4.89 16.26
CA ARG A 146 5.49 -4.28 15.90
C ARG A 146 5.56 -2.77 16.06
N ARG A 147 4.90 -2.04 15.15
CA ARG A 147 4.82 -0.59 15.23
C ARG A 147 3.50 -0.15 15.82
N TYR A 148 3.56 0.81 16.73
CA TYR A 148 2.40 1.37 17.45
C TYR A 148 2.34 2.87 17.19
N LEU A 149 1.18 3.34 16.79
CA LEU A 149 0.90 4.78 16.76
C LEU A 149 0.63 5.26 18.18
N SER A 150 1.22 6.39 18.54
CA SER A 150 0.90 7.08 19.78
C SER A 150 -0.43 7.84 19.65
N LYS A 151 -1.00 8.27 20.78
CA LYS A 151 -2.20 9.13 20.74
C LYS A 151 -1.94 10.47 20.07
N SER A 152 -0.72 10.98 20.13
CA SER A 152 -0.32 12.18 19.40
C SER A 152 -0.27 11.92 17.89
N ASP A 153 0.23 10.77 17.43
CA ASP A 153 0.21 10.40 16.01
C ASP A 153 -1.23 10.29 15.49
N GLU A 154 -2.10 9.62 16.24
CA GLU A 154 -3.52 9.50 15.91
C GLU A 154 -4.18 10.90 15.81
N GLN A 155 -3.87 11.79 16.73
CA GLN A 155 -4.42 13.16 16.75
C GLN A 155 -3.98 13.97 15.51
N VAL A 156 -2.71 13.85 15.10
CA VAL A 156 -2.20 14.52 13.88
C VAL A 156 -2.98 14.05 12.65
N ILE A 157 -3.23 12.73 12.54
CA ILE A 157 -4.04 12.18 11.43
C ILE A 157 -5.46 12.75 11.47
N ILE A 158 -6.12 12.74 12.64
CA ILE A 158 -7.48 13.24 12.81
C ILE A 158 -7.56 14.73 12.45
N ASP A 159 -6.61 15.52 12.91
CA ASP A 159 -6.56 16.97 12.66
C ASP A 159 -6.36 17.28 11.17
N SER A 160 -5.55 16.49 10.46
CA SER A 160 -5.40 16.62 9.00
C SER A 160 -6.72 16.38 8.25
N PHE A 161 -7.53 15.41 8.67
CA PHE A 161 -8.85 15.14 8.08
C PHE A 161 -9.87 16.23 8.43
N ASN A 162 -9.81 16.80 9.63
CA ASN A 162 -10.72 17.84 10.09
C ASN A 162 -10.40 19.21 9.49
N SER A 163 -9.13 19.61 9.51
CA SER A 163 -8.68 20.91 9.00
C SER A 163 -8.65 20.98 7.48
N LYS A 164 -8.46 19.81 6.81
CA LYS A 164 -8.24 19.70 5.37
C LYS A 164 -7.10 20.62 4.89
N ASN A 165 -6.03 20.69 5.66
CA ASN A 165 -4.80 21.37 5.31
C ASN A 165 -3.72 20.36 4.94
N SER A 166 -2.98 20.65 3.87
CA SER A 166 -1.81 19.85 3.51
C SER A 166 -0.68 20.08 4.51
N MET A 167 0.03 19.00 4.83
CA MET A 167 1.22 19.02 5.68
C MET A 167 2.39 18.50 4.85
N GLU A 168 3.49 19.23 4.86
CA GLU A 168 4.69 18.89 4.12
C GLU A 168 5.15 17.46 4.41
N ASP A 169 5.48 16.71 3.38
CA ASP A 169 5.93 15.31 3.43
C ASP A 169 5.03 14.32 4.19
N CYS A 170 3.85 14.75 4.63
CA CYS A 170 2.91 13.92 5.39
C CYS A 170 1.54 13.82 4.73
N SER A 171 0.95 14.93 4.28
CA SER A 171 -0.39 14.87 3.72
C SER A 171 -0.63 15.88 2.61
N VAL A 172 -1.53 15.53 1.70
CA VAL A 172 -2.04 16.43 0.66
C VAL A 172 -3.55 16.43 0.66
N VAL A 173 -4.12 17.56 0.32
CA VAL A 173 -5.57 17.77 0.19
C VAL A 173 -5.89 18.11 -1.25
N LEU A 174 -6.62 17.23 -1.92
CA LEU A 174 -6.83 17.25 -3.36
C LEU A 174 -8.31 17.38 -3.68
N ASN A 175 -8.61 17.87 -4.88
CA ASN A 175 -9.90 17.65 -5.51
C ASN A 175 -9.88 16.37 -6.35
N PHE A 176 -11.05 15.92 -6.82
CA PHE A 176 -11.15 14.69 -7.58
C PHE A 176 -10.49 14.76 -8.96
N ASP A 177 -10.38 15.95 -9.55
CA ASP A 177 -9.77 16.11 -10.88
C ASP A 177 -8.25 15.95 -10.81
N GLN A 178 -7.61 16.50 -9.79
CA GLN A 178 -6.19 16.26 -9.53
C GLN A 178 -5.86 14.77 -9.34
N ILE A 179 -6.78 14.00 -8.73
CA ILE A 179 -6.61 12.55 -8.57
C ILE A 179 -6.74 11.83 -9.92
N LYS A 180 -7.67 12.24 -10.77
CA LYS A 180 -7.83 11.69 -12.12
C LYS A 180 -6.58 11.94 -12.98
N GLU A 181 -5.97 13.12 -12.92
CA GLU A 181 -4.76 13.49 -13.64
C GLU A 181 -3.56 12.58 -13.29
N LYS A 182 -3.49 12.09 -12.05
CA LYS A 182 -2.48 11.13 -11.58
C LYS A 182 -2.95 9.68 -11.68
N ASN A 183 -3.70 9.34 -12.73
CA ASN A 183 -4.21 7.98 -12.99
C ASN A 183 -4.95 7.37 -11.80
N TYR A 184 -5.78 8.17 -11.16
CA TYR A 184 -6.59 7.76 -10.00
C TYR A 184 -5.77 7.24 -8.81
N SER A 185 -4.50 7.60 -8.68
CA SER A 185 -3.66 7.19 -7.55
C SER A 185 -4.12 7.85 -6.25
N LEU A 186 -4.14 7.07 -5.17
CA LEU A 186 -4.46 7.53 -3.81
C LEU A 186 -3.23 7.49 -2.89
N SER A 187 -2.02 7.42 -3.45
CA SER A 187 -0.78 7.50 -2.71
C SER A 187 -0.36 8.96 -2.53
N ALA A 188 -0.28 9.44 -1.29
CA ALA A 188 0.11 10.82 -0.98
C ALA A 188 1.46 11.21 -1.59
N GLY A 189 2.43 10.29 -1.55
CA GLY A 189 3.78 10.53 -2.08
C GLY A 189 3.87 10.88 -3.57
N GLN A 190 2.82 10.60 -4.36
CA GLN A 190 2.76 10.99 -5.77
C GLN A 190 2.38 12.47 -5.98
N TYR A 191 2.00 13.15 -4.93
CA TYR A 191 1.53 14.55 -4.94
C TYR A 191 2.43 15.47 -4.12
N PHE A 192 3.43 14.93 -3.43
CA PHE A 192 4.43 15.76 -2.76
C PHE A 192 5.32 16.46 -3.80
N ASP A 193 5.68 17.68 -3.51
CA ASP A 193 6.65 18.40 -4.32
C ASP A 193 8.02 17.72 -4.18
N ILE A 194 8.66 17.47 -5.31
CA ILE A 194 10.03 16.97 -5.31
C ILE A 194 10.93 18.15 -4.96
N LYS A 195 11.40 18.19 -3.73
CA LYS A 195 12.46 19.10 -3.36
C LYS A 195 13.76 18.62 -3.98
N ILE A 196 14.20 19.28 -5.03
CA ILE A 196 15.53 19.09 -5.55
C ILE A 196 16.45 19.95 -4.69
N GLU A 197 17.10 19.35 -3.69
CA GLU A 197 18.19 20.00 -2.99
C GLU A 197 19.37 20.10 -3.98
N TYR A 198 19.56 21.29 -4.51
CA TYR A 198 20.76 21.59 -5.25
C TYR A 198 21.90 21.74 -4.26
N PHE A 199 22.73 20.76 -4.15
CA PHE A 199 24.03 20.92 -3.48
C PHE A 199 24.93 21.69 -4.44
N GLU A 200 25.18 22.95 -4.15
CA GLU A 200 26.24 23.71 -4.82
C GLU A 200 27.58 23.12 -4.38
N LEU A 201 28.03 22.09 -5.08
CA LEU A 201 29.36 21.57 -4.90
C LEU A 201 30.32 22.32 -5.82
N THR A 202 31.42 22.78 -5.28
CA THR A 202 32.53 23.22 -6.12
C THR A 202 33.04 22.05 -6.98
N PRO A 203 33.66 22.28 -8.14
CA PRO A 203 34.23 21.22 -8.96
C PRO A 203 35.12 20.25 -8.18
N ASP A 204 35.94 20.76 -7.26
CA ASP A 204 36.87 19.99 -6.45
C ASP A 204 36.12 19.10 -5.42
N GLU A 205 35.06 19.64 -4.79
CA GLU A 205 34.22 18.85 -3.87
C GLU A 205 33.45 17.76 -4.61
N PHE A 206 32.97 18.04 -5.82
CA PHE A 206 32.31 17.05 -6.66
C PHE A 206 33.28 15.92 -7.04
N GLU A 207 34.49 16.27 -7.48
CA GLU A 207 35.52 15.29 -7.83
C GLU A 207 35.93 14.44 -6.64
N THR A 208 36.08 15.03 -5.46
CA THR A 208 36.39 14.35 -4.22
C THR A 208 35.28 13.34 -3.85
N LYS A 209 33.99 13.76 -3.91
CA LYS A 209 32.85 12.87 -3.66
C LYS A 209 32.77 11.73 -4.67
N MET A 210 32.98 12.04 -5.97
CA MET A 210 32.96 11.02 -7.01
C MET A 210 34.06 9.97 -6.83
N ASN A 211 35.25 10.40 -6.44
CA ASN A 211 36.37 9.49 -6.15
C ASN A 211 36.10 8.63 -4.92
N SER A 212 35.51 9.19 -3.88
CA SER A 212 35.05 8.43 -2.70
C SER A 212 34.01 7.38 -3.08
N PHE A 213 33.01 7.73 -3.88
CA PHE A 213 32.01 6.76 -4.35
C PHE A 213 32.62 5.66 -5.21
N LYS A 214 33.52 5.99 -6.13
CA LYS A 214 34.24 4.97 -6.93
C LYS A 214 35.04 4.01 -6.07
N THR A 215 35.73 4.53 -5.06
CA THR A 215 36.51 3.70 -4.13
C THR A 215 35.62 2.77 -3.33
N ASN A 216 34.54 3.28 -2.76
CA ASN A 216 33.57 2.49 -2.01
C ASN A 216 32.91 1.41 -2.90
N LEU A 217 32.52 1.76 -4.12
CA LEU A 217 31.93 0.82 -5.06
C LEU A 217 32.91 -0.31 -5.41
N SER A 218 34.17 0.03 -5.67
CA SER A 218 35.24 -0.95 -5.96
C SER A 218 35.48 -1.88 -4.76
N SER A 219 35.44 -1.36 -3.54
CA SER A 219 35.55 -2.16 -2.32
C SER A 219 34.39 -3.14 -2.18
N LEU A 220 33.14 -2.68 -2.40
CA LEU A 220 31.96 -3.52 -2.33
C LEU A 220 31.94 -4.62 -3.40
N PHE A 221 32.41 -4.33 -4.61
CA PHE A 221 32.54 -5.34 -5.66
C PHE A 221 33.61 -6.40 -5.32
N ASN A 222 34.72 -5.99 -4.72
CA ASN A 222 35.74 -6.95 -4.27
C ASN A 222 35.22 -7.84 -3.13
N GLU A 223 34.49 -7.24 -2.16
CA GLU A 223 33.89 -7.99 -1.07
C GLU A 223 32.81 -8.97 -1.59
N SER A 224 31.98 -8.52 -2.54
CA SER A 224 30.97 -9.38 -3.19
C SER A 224 31.64 -10.58 -3.89
N LYS A 225 32.73 -10.35 -4.59
CA LYS A 225 33.48 -11.43 -5.27
C LYS A 225 34.11 -12.41 -4.29
N THR A 226 34.68 -11.92 -3.19
CA THR A 226 35.23 -12.79 -2.13
C THR A 226 34.13 -13.66 -1.52
N LEU A 227 32.96 -13.07 -1.22
CA LEU A 227 31.82 -13.81 -0.69
C LEU A 227 31.26 -14.85 -1.69
N GLU A 228 31.26 -14.52 -2.99
CA GLU A 228 30.89 -15.48 -4.03
C GLU A 228 31.83 -16.67 -4.08
N ASP A 229 33.16 -16.43 -4.02
CA ASP A 229 34.19 -17.47 -4.01
C ASP A 229 34.06 -18.34 -2.74
N ASP A 230 33.83 -17.74 -1.57
CA ASP A 230 33.62 -18.43 -0.29
C ASP A 230 32.40 -19.34 -0.34
N ILE A 231 31.28 -18.85 -0.87
CA ILE A 231 30.01 -19.61 -1.04
C ILE A 231 30.26 -20.81 -1.97
N ASN A 232 30.92 -20.60 -3.10
CA ASN A 232 31.22 -21.67 -4.05
C ASN A 232 32.12 -22.72 -3.43
N SER A 233 33.17 -22.32 -2.68
CA SER A 233 34.04 -23.24 -1.96
C SER A 233 33.26 -24.07 -0.93
N GLN A 234 32.39 -23.45 -0.14
CA GLN A 234 31.55 -24.17 0.81
C GLN A 234 30.58 -25.14 0.14
N LEU A 235 30.02 -24.77 -1.02
CA LEU A 235 29.16 -25.67 -1.78
C LEU A 235 29.90 -26.88 -2.35
N GLU A 236 31.18 -26.72 -2.76
CA GLU A 236 32.01 -27.83 -3.24
C GLU A 236 32.41 -28.81 -2.10
N GLU A 237 32.46 -28.32 -0.86
CA GLU A 237 32.76 -29.16 0.32
C GLU A 237 31.55 -29.95 0.80
N LEU A 238 30.32 -29.58 0.39
CA LEU A 238 29.08 -30.29 0.74
C LEU A 238 29.07 -31.68 0.06
N LYS A 239 29.40 -32.72 0.82
CA LYS A 239 29.16 -34.10 0.41
C LYS A 239 27.79 -34.56 0.93
N TYR A 240 27.02 -35.16 0.07
CA TYR A 240 25.83 -35.91 0.48
C TYR A 240 26.32 -37.08 1.33
N GLY A 241 25.90 -37.13 2.60
CA GLY A 241 26.34 -38.18 3.50
C GLY A 241 25.99 -39.56 3.01
N ASP A 242 26.94 -40.50 3.17
CA ASP A 242 26.73 -41.94 2.98
C ASP A 242 25.70 -42.48 4.00
#